data_717b7ebefd11e781613aa2600983b18c
#
_entry.id   717b7ebefd11e781613aa2600983b18c
#
_cell.length_a   1.000
_cell.length_b   1.000
_cell.length_c   1.000
_cell.angle_alpha   90.00
_cell.angle_beta   90.00
_cell.angle_gamma   90.00
#
_symmetry.space_group_name_H-M   'P 1'
#
loop_
_entity.id
_entity.type
_entity.pdbx_description
1 polymer ?
#
loop_
_entity_poly.entity_id
_entity_poly.type
_entity_poly.pdbx_seq_one_letter_code
_entity_poly.pdbx_strand_id
1 'polypeptide(L)'
;MPSFKAFRIHEQDKKIVARFEALTLDDLAEGEVVIRVTYSDINYKDALAATGAGKILRRYPLVGGIDLAGVVESSSDPRYKPGDSVLVTGNALSETHDGGYSEYARVKGDWVIPMPPGLDEFTAMGLGTAGFTAALAIHRMEHNGQTPEKGPIVVTGATGGVGSLAIDMLTARGYEAIAVSGKASSTDYLRSIGASRVLPRQEINFGTRPLESVQFAGAIDNVGGEMLTWLTRSVDFWGNIASIGLAGSAELKTTVMPFILRAVSLLGINSSTTPREIRLEVWNRIATDLRPRHLDRIVTRTIAFDELPGEFPAYIQGGVVGRTVVKIGA
;
A
#
# COMPACT_ATOMS: atom_id res chain seq x y z
N MET A 1 -16.96 12.82 25.15
CA MET A 1 -17.43 13.14 23.78
C MET A 1 -18.71 12.36 23.51
N PRO A 2 -19.59 12.81 22.58
CA PRO A 2 -20.70 11.99 22.12
C PRO A 2 -20.19 10.71 21.47
N SER A 3 -21.09 9.72 21.33
CA SER A 3 -20.79 8.51 20.57
C SER A 3 -20.62 8.82 19.09
N PHE A 4 -19.78 8.07 18.41
CA PHE A 4 -19.46 8.21 17.01
C PHE A 4 -19.52 6.86 16.29
N LYS A 5 -19.65 6.89 14.98
CA LYS A 5 -19.77 5.70 14.13
C LYS A 5 -18.41 5.09 13.83
N ALA A 6 -18.32 3.76 13.95
CA ALA A 6 -17.13 3.00 13.60
C ALA A 6 -17.51 1.66 12.94
N PHE A 7 -16.67 1.17 12.04
CA PHE A 7 -16.79 -0.17 11.45
C PHE A 7 -15.88 -1.13 12.21
N ARG A 8 -16.50 -2.02 12.99
CA ARG A 8 -15.80 -2.88 13.94
C ARG A 8 -15.82 -4.34 13.50
N ILE A 9 -14.68 -5.00 13.67
CA ILE A 9 -14.48 -6.40 13.28
C ILE A 9 -14.42 -7.25 14.54
N HIS A 10 -15.25 -8.28 14.59
CA HIS A 10 -15.41 -9.21 15.71
C HIS A 10 -15.05 -10.64 15.27
N GLU A 11 -14.69 -11.46 16.24
CA GLU A 11 -14.73 -12.92 16.12
C GLU A 11 -15.87 -13.47 16.98
N GLN A 12 -16.84 -14.13 16.34
CA GLN A 12 -17.97 -14.77 16.99
C GLN A 12 -18.05 -16.22 16.49
N ASP A 13 -17.99 -17.18 17.38
CA ASP A 13 -18.02 -18.62 17.06
C ASP A 13 -16.98 -19.01 15.98
N LYS A 14 -15.76 -18.45 16.07
CA LYS A 14 -14.66 -18.61 15.11
C LYS A 14 -14.96 -18.05 13.71
N LYS A 15 -15.98 -17.23 13.55
CA LYS A 15 -16.31 -16.53 12.30
C LYS A 15 -16.06 -15.04 12.48
N ILE A 16 -15.59 -14.40 11.42
CA ILE A 16 -15.44 -12.96 11.39
C ILE A 16 -16.78 -12.32 11.07
N VAL A 17 -17.16 -11.35 11.90
CA VAL A 17 -18.36 -10.54 11.74
C VAL A 17 -17.95 -9.08 11.84
N ALA A 18 -18.14 -8.33 10.77
CA ALA A 18 -17.81 -6.92 10.72
C ALA A 18 -19.09 -6.09 10.51
N ARG A 19 -19.26 -5.03 11.31
CA ARG A 19 -20.46 -4.19 11.28
C ARG A 19 -20.18 -2.80 11.81
N PHE A 20 -21.08 -1.87 11.51
CA PHE A 20 -21.09 -0.54 12.12
C PHE A 20 -21.61 -0.61 13.56
N GLU A 21 -20.95 0.15 14.44
CA GLU A 21 -21.31 0.32 15.85
C GLU A 21 -21.14 1.78 16.27
N ALA A 22 -21.86 2.20 17.29
CA ALA A 22 -21.63 3.47 17.97
C ALA A 22 -20.63 3.23 19.10
N LEU A 23 -19.49 3.94 19.06
CA LEU A 23 -18.41 3.86 20.05
C LEU A 23 -18.21 5.21 20.73
N THR A 24 -17.49 5.18 21.85
CA THR A 24 -16.91 6.34 22.52
C THR A 24 -15.40 6.26 22.49
N LEU A 25 -14.71 7.32 22.89
CA LEU A 25 -13.23 7.27 22.97
C LEU A 25 -12.73 6.23 23.97
N ASP A 26 -13.52 5.91 24.99
CA ASP A 26 -13.14 4.91 26.00
C ASP A 26 -13.19 3.47 25.47
N ASP A 27 -13.89 3.25 24.36
CA ASP A 27 -13.94 1.96 23.66
C ASP A 27 -12.72 1.72 22.76
N LEU A 28 -11.94 2.78 22.45
CA LEU A 28 -10.76 2.71 21.60
C LEU A 28 -9.50 2.36 22.39
N ALA A 29 -8.54 1.74 21.69
CA ALA A 29 -7.21 1.49 22.22
C ALA A 29 -6.52 2.79 22.67
N GLU A 30 -5.56 2.69 23.60
CA GLU A 30 -4.82 3.83 24.15
C GLU A 30 -3.94 4.49 23.07
N GLY A 31 -3.77 5.81 23.22
CA GLY A 31 -2.93 6.64 22.36
C GLY A 31 -2.96 8.09 22.80
N GLU A 32 -1.93 8.83 22.42
CA GLU A 32 -1.72 10.24 22.83
C GLU A 32 -2.49 11.21 21.93
N VAL A 33 -2.84 10.82 20.70
CA VAL A 33 -3.44 11.71 19.70
C VAL A 33 -4.81 11.23 19.32
N VAL A 34 -5.83 12.05 19.50
CA VAL A 34 -7.19 11.83 19.00
C VAL A 34 -7.34 12.59 17.69
N ILE A 35 -7.75 11.89 16.64
CA ILE A 35 -7.91 12.42 15.29
C ILE A 35 -9.38 12.30 14.91
N ARG A 36 -9.99 13.40 14.46
CA ARG A 36 -11.26 13.40 13.75
C ARG A 36 -10.95 13.01 12.31
N VAL A 37 -11.34 11.79 11.93
CA VAL A 37 -11.02 11.20 10.63
C VAL A 37 -11.94 11.79 9.55
N THR A 38 -11.35 12.28 8.48
CA THR A 38 -12.09 12.80 7.32
C THR A 38 -12.11 11.78 6.17
N TYR A 39 -10.98 11.12 5.94
CA TYR A 39 -10.84 10.10 4.91
C TYR A 39 -10.05 8.88 5.41
N SER A 40 -10.38 7.75 4.83
CA SER A 40 -9.62 6.50 4.85
C SER A 40 -9.54 5.95 3.42
N ASP A 41 -9.08 4.74 3.25
CA ASP A 41 -9.02 4.07 1.95
C ASP A 41 -9.26 2.56 2.13
N ILE A 42 -9.24 1.80 1.03
CA ILE A 42 -9.34 0.35 1.10
C ILE A 42 -8.06 -0.28 0.54
N ASN A 43 -7.43 -1.10 1.36
CA ASN A 43 -6.32 -1.97 0.99
C ASN A 43 -6.81 -3.44 0.94
N TYR A 44 -6.10 -4.29 0.20
CA TYR A 44 -6.38 -5.73 0.16
C TYR A 44 -6.40 -6.36 1.57
N LYS A 45 -5.53 -5.86 2.45
CA LYS A 45 -5.43 -6.27 3.86
C LYS A 45 -6.71 -6.00 4.64
N ASP A 46 -7.35 -4.86 4.39
CA ASP A 46 -8.63 -4.50 5.04
C ASP A 46 -9.75 -5.43 4.62
N ALA A 47 -9.80 -5.79 3.34
CA ALA A 47 -10.77 -6.75 2.83
C ALA A 47 -10.54 -8.15 3.42
N LEU A 48 -9.30 -8.62 3.53
CA LEU A 48 -8.96 -9.87 4.21
C LEU A 48 -9.43 -9.87 5.66
N ALA A 49 -9.21 -8.76 6.37
CA ALA A 49 -9.60 -8.58 7.76
C ALA A 49 -11.12 -8.62 7.95
N ALA A 50 -11.85 -7.81 7.17
CA ALA A 50 -13.29 -7.63 7.30
C ALA A 50 -14.10 -8.85 6.85
N THR A 51 -13.59 -9.63 5.88
CA THR A 51 -14.28 -10.82 5.37
C THR A 51 -13.85 -12.12 6.05
N GLY A 52 -12.75 -12.09 6.82
CA GLY A 52 -12.16 -13.30 7.39
C GLY A 52 -11.42 -14.19 6.38
N ALA A 53 -11.21 -13.72 5.14
CA ALA A 53 -10.46 -14.44 4.11
C ALA A 53 -8.96 -14.53 4.45
N GLY A 54 -8.48 -13.74 5.40
CA GLY A 54 -7.12 -13.81 5.94
C GLY A 54 -7.07 -13.43 7.42
N LYS A 55 -6.18 -14.08 8.16
CA LYS A 55 -5.98 -13.81 9.60
C LYS A 55 -5.11 -12.57 9.76
N ILE A 56 -5.72 -11.39 9.75
CA ILE A 56 -5.05 -10.09 9.91
C ILE A 56 -5.07 -9.63 11.36
N LEU A 57 -6.26 -9.55 11.98
CA LEU A 57 -6.38 -9.13 13.37
C LEU A 57 -5.77 -10.16 14.32
N ARG A 58 -5.04 -9.69 15.31
CA ARG A 58 -4.42 -10.51 16.36
C ARG A 58 -5.19 -10.46 17.68
N ARG A 59 -6.16 -9.54 17.78
CA ARG A 59 -7.11 -9.44 18.87
C ARG A 59 -8.46 -8.95 18.34
N TYR A 60 -9.52 -9.22 19.06
CA TYR A 60 -10.89 -8.83 18.74
C TYR A 60 -11.59 -8.27 19.99
N PRO A 61 -12.55 -7.35 19.85
CA PRO A 61 -12.87 -6.65 18.61
C PRO A 61 -11.87 -5.51 18.33
N LEU A 62 -11.76 -5.07 17.05
CA LEU A 62 -11.02 -3.88 16.66
C LEU A 62 -11.78 -3.11 15.57
N VAL A 63 -11.59 -1.80 15.54
CA VAL A 63 -11.96 -0.97 14.38
C VAL A 63 -11.08 -1.35 13.19
N GLY A 64 -11.68 -1.55 12.02
CA GLY A 64 -10.97 -1.85 10.76
C GLY A 64 -10.24 -0.64 10.18
N GLY A 65 -9.54 -0.85 9.06
CA GLY A 65 -8.84 0.20 8.29
C GLY A 65 -7.40 0.43 8.75
N ILE A 66 -6.44 0.13 7.86
CA ILE A 66 -5.01 0.31 8.18
C ILE A 66 -4.48 1.73 7.91
N ASP A 67 -5.31 2.61 7.35
CA ASP A 67 -4.96 3.97 6.97
C ASP A 67 -6.04 4.96 7.41
N LEU A 68 -5.61 6.17 7.75
CA LEU A 68 -6.51 7.29 8.03
C LEU A 68 -5.82 8.64 7.75
N ALA A 69 -6.62 9.65 7.42
CA ALA A 69 -6.23 11.06 7.43
C ALA A 69 -7.35 11.89 8.05
N GLY A 70 -6.97 12.98 8.69
CA GLY A 70 -7.92 13.87 9.34
C GLY A 70 -7.23 14.98 10.13
N VAL A 71 -7.97 15.54 11.06
CA VAL A 71 -7.54 16.69 11.86
C VAL A 71 -7.42 16.28 13.32
N VAL A 72 -6.34 16.68 13.97
CA VAL A 72 -6.15 16.46 15.40
C VAL A 72 -7.24 17.16 16.18
N GLU A 73 -8.00 16.41 16.96
CA GLU A 73 -9.05 16.89 17.86
C GLU A 73 -8.44 17.25 19.22
N SER A 74 -7.60 16.39 19.75
CA SER A 74 -6.84 16.61 21.00
C SER A 74 -5.57 15.79 21.02
N SER A 75 -4.56 16.24 21.79
CA SER A 75 -3.30 15.53 21.95
C SER A 75 -2.67 15.78 23.30
N SER A 76 -2.12 14.73 23.91
CA SER A 76 -1.15 14.84 25.02
C SER A 76 0.31 14.80 24.55
N ASP A 77 0.55 14.49 23.28
CA ASP A 77 1.87 14.55 22.65
C ASP A 77 2.15 16.00 22.20
N PRO A 78 3.21 16.65 22.69
CA PRO A 78 3.50 18.06 22.40
C PRO A 78 3.85 18.36 20.93
N ARG A 79 4.08 17.31 20.13
CA ARG A 79 4.35 17.44 18.68
C ARG A 79 3.10 17.82 17.89
N TYR A 80 1.90 17.62 18.45
CA TYR A 80 0.62 17.80 17.76
C TYR A 80 -0.32 18.65 18.58
N LYS A 81 -1.08 19.52 17.91
CA LYS A 81 -2.09 20.39 18.53
C LYS A 81 -3.42 20.28 17.78
N PRO A 82 -4.54 20.59 18.44
CA PRO A 82 -5.83 20.67 17.78
C PRO A 82 -5.79 21.54 16.52
N GLY A 83 -6.38 21.04 15.44
CA GLY A 83 -6.40 21.67 14.12
C GLY A 83 -5.26 21.26 13.18
N ASP A 84 -4.24 20.54 13.64
CA ASP A 84 -3.20 20.01 12.75
C ASP A 84 -3.78 18.94 11.81
N SER A 85 -3.53 19.07 10.50
CA SER A 85 -3.86 18.04 9.51
C SER A 85 -2.78 16.95 9.54
N VAL A 86 -3.21 15.69 9.64
CA VAL A 86 -2.32 14.54 9.85
C VAL A 86 -2.80 13.30 9.10
N LEU A 87 -1.89 12.33 8.97
CA LEU A 87 -2.20 11.01 8.47
C LEU A 87 -1.52 9.92 9.31
N VAL A 88 -2.06 8.70 9.24
CA VAL A 88 -1.44 7.48 9.79
C VAL A 88 -1.65 6.36 8.80
N THR A 89 -0.56 5.63 8.46
CA THR A 89 -0.62 4.48 7.57
C THR A 89 0.11 3.29 8.20
N GLY A 90 -0.51 2.11 8.19
CA GLY A 90 0.06 0.90 8.78
C GLY A 90 0.18 0.98 10.32
N ASN A 91 1.37 0.80 10.86
CA ASN A 91 1.68 0.91 12.31
C ASN A 91 0.77 0.06 13.23
N ALA A 92 0.44 -1.15 12.80
CA ALA A 92 -0.42 -2.07 13.54
C ALA A 92 -1.92 -1.66 13.64
N LEU A 93 -2.37 -0.61 12.92
CA LEU A 93 -3.78 -0.29 12.76
C LEU A 93 -4.53 -1.49 12.17
N SER A 94 -5.69 -1.82 12.73
CA SER A 94 -6.51 -2.99 12.34
C SER A 94 -5.78 -4.33 12.44
N GLU A 95 -4.66 -4.41 13.18
CA GLU A 95 -3.96 -5.66 13.50
C GLU A 95 -3.97 -5.93 15.02
N THR A 96 -3.43 -5.02 15.80
CA THR A 96 -3.37 -5.03 17.26
C THR A 96 -3.91 -3.76 17.88
N HIS A 97 -4.26 -2.77 17.08
CA HIS A 97 -4.78 -1.46 17.48
C HIS A 97 -5.99 -1.10 16.61
N ASP A 98 -6.88 -0.26 17.14
CA ASP A 98 -8.02 0.25 16.38
C ASP A 98 -7.56 1.04 15.16
N GLY A 99 -8.29 0.90 14.05
CA GLY A 99 -7.93 1.44 12.76
C GLY A 99 -8.71 2.70 12.35
N GLY A 100 -8.65 3.02 11.06
CA GLY A 100 -9.15 4.26 10.48
C GLY A 100 -10.62 4.26 10.04
N TYR A 101 -11.33 3.14 10.10
CA TYR A 101 -12.75 3.08 9.73
C TYR A 101 -13.64 3.54 10.89
N SER A 102 -13.48 4.79 11.29
CA SER A 102 -14.18 5.41 12.40
C SER A 102 -14.16 6.92 12.24
N GLU A 103 -15.20 7.62 12.71
CA GLU A 103 -15.23 9.09 12.71
C GLU A 103 -14.16 9.70 13.63
N TYR A 104 -13.74 8.97 14.65
CA TYR A 104 -12.61 9.34 15.53
C TYR A 104 -11.66 8.15 15.71
N ALA A 105 -10.38 8.42 15.69
CA ALA A 105 -9.33 7.46 16.00
C ALA A 105 -8.46 7.98 17.15
N ARG A 106 -8.00 7.09 18.03
CA ARG A 106 -7.02 7.41 19.06
C ARG A 106 -5.77 6.59 18.79
N VAL A 107 -4.64 7.24 18.56
CA VAL A 107 -3.42 6.60 18.06
C VAL A 107 -2.19 7.08 18.82
N LYS A 108 -1.11 6.30 18.75
CA LYS A 108 0.19 6.69 19.32
C LYS A 108 0.80 7.84 18.53
N GLY A 109 1.36 8.82 19.23
CA GLY A 109 1.99 9.99 18.63
C GLY A 109 3.12 9.65 17.64
N ASP A 110 3.87 8.58 17.88
CA ASP A 110 4.94 8.13 16.98
C ASP A 110 4.44 7.62 15.62
N TRP A 111 3.16 7.26 15.50
CA TRP A 111 2.57 6.80 14.24
C TRP A 111 2.06 7.94 13.38
N VAL A 112 1.78 9.08 13.99
CA VAL A 112 1.21 10.24 13.33
C VAL A 112 2.26 10.94 12.48
N ILE A 113 1.89 11.22 11.23
CA ILE A 113 2.69 11.99 10.28
C ILE A 113 1.97 13.32 10.05
N PRO A 114 2.64 14.48 10.29
CA PRO A 114 2.09 15.75 9.84
C PRO A 114 1.80 15.71 8.34
N MET A 115 0.69 16.28 7.90
CA MET A 115 0.34 16.31 6.48
C MET A 115 1.47 16.97 5.69
N PRO A 116 2.10 16.26 4.73
CA PRO A 116 3.17 16.84 3.94
C PRO A 116 2.68 18.03 3.09
N PRO A 117 3.50 19.07 2.88
CA PRO A 117 3.12 20.22 2.08
C PRO A 117 2.62 19.84 0.68
N GLY A 118 1.49 20.41 0.29
CA GLY A 118 0.87 20.17 -1.03
C GLY A 118 0.06 18.87 -1.14
N LEU A 119 -0.12 18.14 -0.03
CA LEU A 119 -1.11 17.07 0.11
C LEU A 119 -2.26 17.56 0.99
N ASP A 120 -3.43 17.00 0.76
CA ASP A 120 -4.61 17.09 1.61
C ASP A 120 -5.04 15.68 2.06
N GLU A 121 -6.02 15.58 2.91
CA GLU A 121 -6.47 14.31 3.48
C GLU A 121 -6.98 13.35 2.39
N PHE A 122 -7.66 13.87 1.36
CA PHE A 122 -8.13 13.07 0.23
C PHE A 122 -6.96 12.50 -0.58
N THR A 123 -6.01 13.32 -0.95
CA THR A 123 -4.81 12.95 -1.70
C THR A 123 -3.98 11.95 -0.89
N ALA A 124 -3.82 12.22 0.42
CA ALA A 124 -3.08 11.33 1.33
C ALA A 124 -3.71 9.93 1.39
N MET A 125 -5.04 9.80 1.38
CA MET A 125 -5.71 8.50 1.37
C MET A 125 -5.83 7.90 -0.03
N GLY A 126 -5.81 8.69 -1.09
CA GLY A 126 -5.58 8.18 -2.45
C GLY A 126 -4.24 7.44 -2.57
N LEU A 127 -3.23 7.91 -1.86
CA LEU A 127 -1.92 7.26 -1.71
C LEU A 127 -1.97 6.12 -0.69
N GLY A 128 -2.30 6.41 0.55
CA GLY A 128 -2.38 5.47 1.66
C GLY A 128 -1.14 4.61 1.86
N THR A 129 -1.31 3.47 2.48
CA THR A 129 -0.25 2.43 2.58
C THR A 129 0.26 1.99 1.22
N ALA A 130 -0.59 1.98 0.17
CA ALA A 130 -0.17 1.56 -1.16
C ALA A 130 0.85 2.52 -1.78
N GLY A 131 0.62 3.84 -1.71
CA GLY A 131 1.55 4.85 -2.20
C GLY A 131 2.82 4.92 -1.37
N PHE A 132 2.68 4.84 -0.05
CA PHE A 132 3.83 4.75 0.84
C PHE A 132 4.71 3.53 0.52
N THR A 133 4.10 2.37 0.26
CA THR A 133 4.83 1.13 -0.08
C THR A 133 5.56 1.26 -1.41
N ALA A 134 4.91 1.82 -2.44
CA ALA A 134 5.53 2.06 -3.75
C ALA A 134 6.72 3.01 -3.62
N ALA A 135 6.56 4.12 -2.91
CA ALA A 135 7.63 5.09 -2.67
C ALA A 135 8.79 4.50 -1.85
N LEU A 136 8.48 3.71 -0.80
CA LEU A 136 9.50 3.02 0.01
C LEU A 136 10.28 2.00 -0.84
N ALA A 137 9.63 1.31 -1.77
CA ALA A 137 10.30 0.40 -2.69
C ALA A 137 11.30 1.15 -3.58
N ILE A 138 10.89 2.24 -4.21
CA ILE A 138 11.75 3.08 -5.05
C ILE A 138 12.90 3.67 -4.19
N HIS A 139 12.58 4.22 -3.03
CA HIS A 139 13.56 4.77 -2.10
C HIS A 139 14.65 3.74 -1.76
N ARG A 140 14.29 2.49 -1.40
CA ARG A 140 15.24 1.44 -1.09
C ARG A 140 16.05 0.97 -2.30
N MET A 141 15.42 0.89 -3.47
CA MET A 141 16.11 0.54 -4.72
C MET A 141 17.15 1.61 -5.07
N GLU A 142 16.81 2.90 -4.98
CA GLU A 142 17.74 4.01 -5.24
C GLU A 142 18.88 4.05 -4.22
N HIS A 143 18.61 3.83 -2.94
CA HIS A 143 19.67 3.67 -1.91
C HIS A 143 20.62 2.50 -2.20
N ASN A 144 20.13 1.46 -2.89
CA ASN A 144 20.96 0.35 -3.35
C ASN A 144 21.43 0.54 -4.81
N GLY A 145 21.59 1.79 -5.24
CA GLY A 145 22.22 2.16 -6.49
C GLY A 145 21.37 1.94 -7.75
N GLN A 146 20.02 1.81 -7.65
CA GLN A 146 19.15 1.81 -8.82
C GLN A 146 19.07 3.21 -9.40
N THR A 147 19.21 3.33 -10.73
CA THR A 147 19.06 4.60 -11.46
C THR A 147 18.30 4.39 -12.77
N PRO A 148 17.69 5.44 -13.35
CA PRO A 148 16.97 5.33 -14.62
C PRO A 148 17.83 4.82 -15.79
N GLU A 149 19.11 5.17 -15.81
CA GLU A 149 20.05 4.83 -16.89
C GLU A 149 20.37 3.33 -16.95
N LYS A 150 20.10 2.59 -15.87
CA LYS A 150 20.30 1.13 -15.86
C LYS A 150 19.29 0.38 -16.73
N GLY A 151 18.17 0.99 -17.06
CA GLY A 151 17.14 0.38 -17.91
C GLY A 151 15.79 0.20 -17.22
N PRO A 152 14.87 -0.57 -17.80
CA PRO A 152 13.49 -0.64 -17.39
C PRO A 152 13.30 -1.37 -16.05
N ILE A 153 12.31 -0.89 -15.28
CA ILE A 153 11.82 -1.53 -14.06
C ILE A 153 10.49 -2.22 -14.38
N VAL A 154 10.40 -3.52 -14.11
CA VAL A 154 9.15 -4.26 -14.26
C VAL A 154 8.33 -4.22 -12.97
N VAL A 155 7.03 -3.98 -13.10
CA VAL A 155 6.08 -3.92 -11.98
C VAL A 155 5.04 -5.03 -12.14
N THR A 156 4.99 -5.96 -11.21
CA THR A 156 3.99 -7.03 -11.18
C THR A 156 2.76 -6.63 -10.37
N GLY A 157 1.61 -7.25 -10.63
CA GLY A 157 0.36 -6.81 -10.00
C GLY A 157 0.03 -5.34 -10.32
N ALA A 158 0.37 -4.92 -11.54
CA ALA A 158 0.44 -3.54 -12.00
C ALA A 158 -0.89 -2.76 -11.87
N THR A 159 -2.03 -3.44 -11.94
CA THR A 159 -3.36 -2.81 -11.83
C THR A 159 -3.84 -2.57 -10.40
N GLY A 160 -3.17 -3.15 -9.41
CA GLY A 160 -3.48 -2.92 -8.00
C GLY A 160 -2.98 -1.57 -7.50
N GLY A 161 -3.39 -1.18 -6.28
CA GLY A 161 -3.02 0.12 -5.71
C GLY A 161 -1.52 0.38 -5.69
N VAL A 162 -0.71 -0.55 -5.15
CA VAL A 162 0.76 -0.40 -5.11
C VAL A 162 1.34 -0.37 -6.51
N GLY A 163 0.93 -1.30 -7.39
CA GLY A 163 1.47 -1.40 -8.75
C GLY A 163 1.20 -0.16 -9.59
N SER A 164 -0.01 0.38 -9.55
CA SER A 164 -0.38 1.60 -10.27
C SER A 164 0.42 2.82 -9.81
N LEU A 165 0.52 3.00 -8.49
CA LEU A 165 1.30 4.09 -7.89
C LEU A 165 2.80 3.93 -8.15
N ALA A 166 3.33 2.70 -8.14
CA ALA A 166 4.73 2.45 -8.47
C ALA A 166 5.04 2.82 -9.92
N ILE A 167 4.19 2.49 -10.88
CA ILE A 167 4.35 2.87 -12.29
C ILE A 167 4.39 4.38 -12.43
N ASP A 168 3.42 5.09 -11.87
CA ASP A 168 3.32 6.54 -11.97
C ASP A 168 4.53 7.24 -11.31
N MET A 169 4.92 6.82 -10.11
CA MET A 169 6.09 7.36 -9.40
C MET A 169 7.40 7.08 -10.15
N LEU A 170 7.60 5.85 -10.67
CA LEU A 170 8.78 5.51 -11.46
C LEU A 170 8.90 6.39 -12.69
N THR A 171 7.82 6.57 -13.45
CA THR A 171 7.82 7.40 -14.65
C THR A 171 7.98 8.89 -14.33
N ALA A 172 7.38 9.37 -13.22
CA ALA A 172 7.61 10.74 -12.75
C ALA A 172 9.09 10.98 -12.42
N ARG A 173 9.79 9.94 -11.94
CA ARG A 173 11.22 9.94 -11.58
C ARG A 173 12.15 9.69 -12.77
N GLY A 174 11.61 9.44 -13.97
CA GLY A 174 12.38 9.23 -15.20
C GLY A 174 12.75 7.78 -15.51
N TYR A 175 12.24 6.81 -14.74
CA TYR A 175 12.41 5.39 -15.08
C TYR A 175 11.47 4.97 -16.21
N GLU A 176 11.91 4.03 -17.04
CA GLU A 176 11.01 3.26 -17.88
C GLU A 176 10.31 2.20 -17.04
N ALA A 177 8.97 2.25 -16.96
CA ALA A 177 8.17 1.29 -16.21
C ALA A 177 7.46 0.31 -17.16
N ILE A 178 7.67 -1.00 -16.95
CA ILE A 178 6.99 -2.08 -17.68
C ILE A 178 5.98 -2.71 -16.74
N ALA A 179 4.71 -2.77 -17.15
CA ALA A 179 3.63 -3.36 -16.35
C ALA A 179 3.43 -4.83 -16.67
N VAL A 180 3.26 -5.69 -15.65
CA VAL A 180 2.78 -7.07 -15.81
C VAL A 180 1.36 -7.16 -15.27
N SER A 181 0.41 -7.56 -16.12
CA SER A 181 -1.00 -7.68 -15.76
C SER A 181 -1.64 -8.97 -16.28
N GLY A 182 -2.49 -9.59 -15.47
CA GLY A 182 -3.38 -10.66 -15.91
C GLY A 182 -4.71 -10.15 -16.51
N LYS A 183 -4.94 -8.83 -16.51
CA LYS A 183 -6.18 -8.18 -16.97
C LYS A 183 -5.94 -7.51 -18.32
N ALA A 184 -6.28 -8.17 -19.41
CA ALA A 184 -6.11 -7.62 -20.76
C ALA A 184 -6.85 -6.28 -20.97
N SER A 185 -8.03 -6.13 -20.36
CA SER A 185 -8.84 -4.89 -20.41
C SER A 185 -8.20 -3.68 -19.73
N SER A 186 -7.11 -3.86 -18.98
CA SER A 186 -6.45 -2.77 -18.24
C SER A 186 -5.24 -2.18 -18.98
N THR A 187 -4.99 -2.58 -20.22
CA THR A 187 -3.81 -2.09 -20.98
C THR A 187 -3.83 -0.57 -21.16
N ASP A 188 -4.97 0.01 -21.55
CA ASP A 188 -5.08 1.45 -21.76
C ASP A 188 -4.96 2.22 -20.45
N TYR A 189 -5.53 1.70 -19.36
CA TYR A 189 -5.34 2.26 -18.02
C TYR A 189 -3.86 2.30 -17.64
N LEU A 190 -3.14 1.18 -17.76
CA LEU A 190 -1.72 1.11 -17.40
C LEU A 190 -0.85 2.05 -18.24
N ARG A 191 -1.14 2.18 -19.53
CA ARG A 191 -0.47 3.16 -20.40
C ARG A 191 -0.80 4.59 -19.99
N SER A 192 -2.05 4.86 -19.60
CA SER A 192 -2.48 6.21 -19.21
C SER A 192 -1.84 6.73 -17.92
N ILE A 193 -1.27 5.83 -17.09
CA ILE A 193 -0.53 6.15 -15.87
C ILE A 193 0.98 6.00 -16.03
N GLY A 194 1.47 5.81 -17.27
CA GLY A 194 2.88 5.91 -17.61
C GLY A 194 3.59 4.60 -17.97
N ALA A 195 2.92 3.44 -18.00
CA ALA A 195 3.57 2.21 -18.44
C ALA A 195 4.01 2.31 -19.91
N SER A 196 5.30 2.15 -20.19
CA SER A 196 5.86 2.13 -21.55
C SER A 196 5.41 0.89 -22.33
N ARG A 197 5.30 -0.23 -21.62
CA ARG A 197 4.89 -1.52 -22.16
C ARG A 197 4.05 -2.28 -21.13
N VAL A 198 3.07 -3.06 -21.63
CA VAL A 198 2.26 -3.97 -20.82
C VAL A 198 2.51 -5.39 -21.29
N LEU A 199 2.93 -6.25 -20.37
CA LEU A 199 3.17 -7.67 -20.61
C LEU A 199 1.98 -8.46 -20.05
N PRO A 200 1.23 -9.20 -20.89
CA PRO A 200 0.21 -10.12 -20.41
C PRO A 200 0.86 -11.24 -19.59
N ARG A 201 0.39 -11.44 -18.35
CA ARG A 201 0.94 -12.46 -17.46
C ARG A 201 0.93 -13.87 -18.09
N GLN A 202 -0.10 -14.17 -18.89
CA GLN A 202 -0.30 -15.48 -19.53
C GLN A 202 0.72 -15.76 -20.63
N GLU A 203 1.37 -14.73 -21.16
CA GLU A 203 2.36 -14.83 -22.25
C GLU A 203 3.80 -14.89 -21.72
N ILE A 204 4.00 -14.74 -20.41
CA ILE A 204 5.34 -14.77 -19.81
C ILE A 204 5.85 -16.21 -19.77
N ASN A 205 6.97 -16.45 -20.45
CA ASN A 205 7.75 -17.65 -20.27
C ASN A 205 8.67 -17.49 -19.05
N PHE A 206 8.31 -18.13 -17.94
CA PHE A 206 9.09 -18.06 -16.70
C PHE A 206 10.45 -18.76 -16.77
N GLY A 207 10.67 -19.62 -17.76
CA GLY A 207 11.89 -20.41 -17.89
C GLY A 207 12.11 -21.40 -16.73
N THR A 208 13.17 -22.16 -16.82
CA THR A 208 13.52 -23.17 -15.80
C THR A 208 14.99 -23.10 -15.36
N ARG A 209 15.80 -22.33 -16.10
CA ARG A 209 17.24 -22.21 -15.79
C ARG A 209 17.43 -21.33 -14.54
N PRO A 210 18.47 -21.58 -13.75
CA PRO A 210 18.83 -20.71 -12.62
C PRO A 210 19.07 -19.23 -13.00
N LEU A 211 19.56 -19.00 -14.23
CA LEU A 211 19.75 -17.69 -14.86
C LEU A 211 19.11 -17.72 -16.25
N GLU A 212 18.12 -16.89 -16.47
CA GLU A 212 17.50 -16.63 -17.78
C GLU A 212 18.18 -15.43 -18.47
N SER A 213 17.76 -15.15 -19.71
CA SER A 213 18.20 -13.93 -20.38
C SER A 213 17.77 -12.70 -19.60
N VAL A 214 18.66 -11.72 -19.47
CA VAL A 214 18.36 -10.42 -18.83
C VAL A 214 17.26 -9.70 -19.60
N GLN A 215 16.29 -9.14 -18.87
CA GLN A 215 15.15 -8.43 -19.44
C GLN A 215 14.91 -7.09 -18.77
N PHE A 216 15.28 -6.92 -17.48
CA PHE A 216 14.94 -5.76 -16.67
C PHE A 216 16.13 -5.32 -15.81
N ALA A 217 16.29 -4.01 -15.62
CA ALA A 217 17.28 -3.47 -14.69
C ALA A 217 16.86 -3.59 -13.22
N GLY A 218 15.56 -3.80 -12.97
CA GLY A 218 15.03 -4.04 -11.64
C GLY A 218 13.56 -4.41 -11.67
N ALA A 219 12.97 -4.66 -10.49
CA ALA A 219 11.58 -5.07 -10.37
C ALA A 219 10.92 -4.56 -9.08
N ILE A 220 9.63 -4.29 -9.16
CA ILE A 220 8.73 -4.12 -8.00
C ILE A 220 7.70 -5.24 -8.04
N ASP A 221 7.78 -6.16 -7.07
CA ASP A 221 6.95 -7.35 -7.06
C ASP A 221 5.87 -7.32 -5.97
N ASN A 222 4.61 -7.36 -6.43
CA ASN A 222 3.42 -7.42 -5.58
C ASN A 222 2.79 -8.82 -5.54
N VAL A 223 3.34 -9.80 -6.25
CA VAL A 223 2.69 -11.10 -6.51
C VAL A 223 3.35 -12.25 -5.76
N GLY A 224 4.67 -12.27 -5.66
CA GLY A 224 5.39 -13.39 -5.07
C GLY A 224 5.39 -14.66 -5.95
N GLY A 225 5.71 -15.79 -5.34
CA GLY A 225 5.63 -17.10 -5.97
C GLY A 225 6.51 -17.27 -7.20
N GLU A 226 5.94 -17.88 -8.22
CA GLU A 226 6.62 -18.13 -9.50
C GLU A 226 7.04 -16.84 -10.21
N MET A 227 6.24 -15.78 -10.08
CA MET A 227 6.55 -14.46 -10.62
C MET A 227 7.84 -13.89 -10.00
N LEU A 228 7.94 -13.88 -8.68
CA LEU A 228 9.16 -13.44 -7.99
C LEU A 228 10.35 -14.33 -8.32
N THR A 229 10.14 -15.63 -8.44
CA THR A 229 11.17 -16.59 -8.88
C THR A 229 11.71 -16.23 -10.26
N TRP A 230 10.83 -15.94 -11.22
CA TRP A 230 11.22 -15.51 -12.56
C TRP A 230 12.00 -14.19 -12.54
N LEU A 231 11.59 -13.23 -11.75
CA LEU A 231 12.28 -11.96 -11.61
C LEU A 231 13.71 -12.14 -11.11
N THR A 232 13.96 -13.03 -10.14
CA THR A 232 15.34 -13.31 -9.68
C THR A 232 16.23 -13.82 -10.80
N ARG A 233 15.67 -14.55 -11.80
CA ARG A 233 16.41 -15.12 -12.93
C ARG A 233 16.62 -14.15 -14.09
N SER A 234 15.79 -13.08 -14.19
CA SER A 234 15.69 -12.21 -15.37
C SER A 234 16.17 -10.78 -15.14
N VAL A 235 16.43 -10.40 -13.89
CA VAL A 235 16.99 -9.08 -13.55
C VAL A 235 18.48 -9.04 -13.85
N ASP A 236 18.95 -7.88 -14.30
CA ASP A 236 20.30 -7.62 -14.75
C ASP A 236 21.31 -7.48 -13.58
N PHE A 237 22.60 -7.40 -13.92
CA PHE A 237 23.69 -7.19 -12.96
C PHE A 237 23.45 -5.95 -12.09
N TRP A 238 23.64 -6.12 -10.78
CA TRP A 238 23.45 -5.07 -9.79
C TRP A 238 22.02 -4.49 -9.76
N GLY A 239 21.06 -5.24 -10.31
CA GLY A 239 19.64 -4.85 -10.29
C GLY A 239 18.97 -5.16 -8.96
N ASN A 240 17.88 -4.46 -8.69
CA ASN A 240 17.13 -4.56 -7.46
C ASN A 240 15.74 -5.15 -7.68
N ILE A 241 15.32 -6.03 -6.81
CA ILE A 241 13.96 -6.55 -6.75
C ILE A 241 13.34 -6.14 -5.41
N ALA A 242 12.38 -5.23 -5.43
CA ALA A 242 11.59 -4.88 -4.26
C ALA A 242 10.46 -5.91 -4.08
N SER A 243 10.57 -6.76 -3.06
CA SER A 243 9.56 -7.77 -2.72
C SER A 243 8.58 -7.18 -1.73
N ILE A 244 7.32 -7.04 -2.14
CA ILE A 244 6.25 -6.34 -1.40
C ILE A 244 5.13 -7.28 -1.02
N GLY A 245 4.58 -8.03 -2.00
CA GLY A 245 3.34 -8.76 -1.83
C GLY A 245 3.46 -10.25 -2.10
N LEU A 246 2.40 -10.97 -1.74
CA LEU A 246 2.28 -12.42 -1.87
C LEU A 246 0.91 -12.83 -2.45
N ALA A 247 0.33 -11.98 -3.29
CA ALA A 247 -1.00 -12.19 -3.86
C ALA A 247 -1.12 -13.50 -4.67
N GLY A 248 -0.01 -13.98 -5.25
CA GLY A 248 0.05 -15.26 -5.95
C GLY A 248 0.51 -16.41 -5.05
N SER A 249 1.57 -16.20 -4.27
CA SER A 249 2.09 -17.18 -3.32
C SER A 249 3.12 -16.54 -2.40
N ALA A 250 3.29 -17.11 -1.20
CA ALA A 250 4.36 -16.74 -0.26
C ALA A 250 5.69 -17.49 -0.52
N GLU A 251 5.69 -18.49 -1.43
CA GLU A 251 6.89 -19.28 -1.71
C GLU A 251 7.84 -18.55 -2.67
N LEU A 252 9.14 -18.73 -2.46
CA LEU A 252 10.20 -18.33 -3.39
C LEU A 252 11.10 -19.53 -3.69
N LYS A 253 11.09 -20.01 -4.93
CA LYS A 253 11.90 -21.14 -5.39
C LYS A 253 13.04 -20.65 -6.29
N THR A 254 14.14 -20.22 -5.70
CA THR A 254 15.31 -19.71 -6.41
C THR A 254 16.61 -20.42 -5.94
N THR A 255 17.71 -20.08 -6.58
CA THR A 255 19.05 -20.51 -6.19
C THR A 255 19.87 -19.29 -5.77
N VAL A 256 21.07 -19.49 -5.25
CA VAL A 256 21.98 -18.39 -4.93
C VAL A 256 22.62 -17.75 -6.18
N MET A 257 22.50 -18.38 -7.34
CA MET A 257 23.18 -17.95 -8.57
C MET A 257 22.86 -16.52 -9.02
N PRO A 258 21.60 -16.05 -9.02
CA PRO A 258 21.30 -14.64 -9.34
C PRO A 258 22.06 -13.67 -8.42
N PHE A 259 22.17 -14.00 -7.15
CA PHE A 259 22.77 -13.13 -6.15
C PHE A 259 24.29 -13.09 -6.26
N ILE A 260 24.96 -14.24 -6.44
CA ILE A 260 26.43 -14.29 -6.50
C ILE A 260 27.00 -13.99 -7.89
N LEU A 261 26.28 -14.34 -8.97
CA LEU A 261 26.79 -14.19 -10.34
C LEU A 261 26.34 -12.89 -11.02
N ARG A 262 25.20 -12.31 -10.62
CA ARG A 262 24.70 -11.04 -11.13
C ARG A 262 24.60 -9.94 -10.08
N ALA A 263 24.94 -10.25 -8.82
CA ALA A 263 24.80 -9.32 -7.69
C ALA A 263 23.37 -8.73 -7.58
N VAL A 264 22.34 -9.50 -7.97
CA VAL A 264 20.96 -9.09 -7.81
C VAL A 264 20.64 -8.94 -6.32
N SER A 265 19.98 -7.85 -5.95
CA SER A 265 19.53 -7.60 -4.59
C SER A 265 18.03 -7.87 -4.45
N LEU A 266 17.65 -8.72 -3.48
CA LEU A 266 16.26 -8.92 -3.09
C LEU A 266 15.96 -8.07 -1.85
N LEU A 267 15.21 -6.99 -2.01
CA LEU A 267 14.89 -6.00 -0.99
C LEU A 267 13.49 -6.26 -0.42
N GLY A 268 13.39 -6.68 0.84
CA GLY A 268 12.10 -6.79 1.53
C GLY A 268 11.52 -5.41 1.83
N ILE A 269 10.25 -5.18 1.52
CA ILE A 269 9.56 -3.92 1.74
C ILE A 269 8.48 -4.10 2.82
N ASN A 270 8.77 -3.63 4.02
CA ASN A 270 7.82 -3.65 5.13
C ASN A 270 7.34 -2.24 5.43
N SER A 271 6.22 -1.84 4.86
CA SER A 271 5.59 -0.54 5.08
C SER A 271 4.86 -0.41 6.42
N SER A 272 4.53 -1.53 7.08
CA SER A 272 3.79 -1.52 8.34
C SER A 272 4.64 -1.05 9.51
N THR A 273 5.89 -1.53 9.62
CA THR A 273 6.79 -1.24 10.74
C THR A 273 8.05 -0.45 10.34
N THR A 274 7.94 0.36 9.29
CA THR A 274 9.01 1.26 8.86
C THR A 274 9.36 2.23 10.01
N PRO A 275 10.65 2.40 10.37
CA PRO A 275 11.09 3.39 11.34
C PRO A 275 10.59 4.80 10.99
N ARG A 276 10.27 5.59 12.04
CA ARG A 276 9.66 6.92 11.87
C ARG A 276 10.48 7.85 10.98
N GLU A 277 11.80 7.87 11.13
CA GLU A 277 12.70 8.74 10.35
C GLU A 277 12.58 8.42 8.85
N ILE A 278 12.63 7.14 8.48
CA ILE A 278 12.47 6.69 7.09
C ILE A 278 11.05 7.00 6.61
N ARG A 279 10.04 6.83 7.46
CA ARG A 279 8.64 7.13 7.12
C ARG A 279 8.45 8.61 6.79
N LEU A 280 9.01 9.51 7.59
CA LEU A 280 8.98 10.96 7.33
C LEU A 280 9.70 11.32 6.02
N GLU A 281 10.87 10.74 5.78
CA GLU A 281 11.64 10.94 4.56
C GLU A 281 10.84 10.48 3.33
N VAL A 282 10.26 9.28 3.36
CA VAL A 282 9.49 8.74 2.24
C VAL A 282 8.23 9.56 1.99
N TRP A 283 7.50 10.01 3.02
CA TRP A 283 6.34 10.90 2.84
C TRP A 283 6.75 12.26 2.27
N ASN A 284 7.90 12.80 2.68
CA ASN A 284 8.44 14.01 2.06
C ASN A 284 8.78 13.79 0.57
N ARG A 285 9.35 12.64 0.21
CA ARG A 285 9.60 12.28 -1.19
C ARG A 285 8.31 12.14 -2.01
N ILE A 286 7.24 11.58 -1.42
CA ILE A 286 5.91 11.52 -2.07
C ILE A 286 5.36 12.92 -2.34
N ALA A 287 5.63 13.88 -1.46
CA ALA A 287 5.22 15.27 -1.67
C ALA A 287 6.11 16.03 -2.68
N THR A 288 7.28 15.51 -3.02
CA THR A 288 8.28 16.18 -3.86
C THR A 288 8.64 15.38 -5.12
N ASP A 289 9.74 14.63 -5.09
CA ASP A 289 10.34 13.97 -6.25
C ASP A 289 9.67 12.65 -6.67
N LEU A 290 8.91 12.03 -5.77
CA LEU A 290 8.09 10.84 -6.06
C LEU A 290 6.58 11.18 -6.15
N ARG A 291 6.23 12.43 -6.38
CA ARG A 291 4.82 12.84 -6.47
C ARG A 291 4.15 12.20 -7.69
N PRO A 292 3.07 11.42 -7.51
CA PRO A 292 2.31 10.87 -8.62
C PRO A 292 1.72 11.99 -9.49
N ARG A 293 1.75 11.80 -10.82
CA ARG A 293 1.22 12.75 -11.80
C ARG A 293 -0.22 12.46 -12.22
N HIS A 294 -0.66 11.21 -12.02
CA HIS A 294 -1.95 10.72 -12.50
C HIS A 294 -2.80 10.13 -11.36
N LEU A 295 -2.69 10.70 -10.15
CA LEU A 295 -3.44 10.22 -9.00
C LEU A 295 -4.95 10.28 -9.23
N ASP A 296 -5.42 11.28 -9.99
CA ASP A 296 -6.81 11.43 -10.44
C ASP A 296 -7.33 10.25 -11.29
N ARG A 297 -6.45 9.56 -12.03
CA ARG A 297 -6.76 8.34 -12.77
C ARG A 297 -6.61 7.09 -11.94
N ILE A 298 -5.70 7.11 -10.95
CA ILE A 298 -5.42 5.97 -10.07
C ILE A 298 -6.49 5.84 -8.99
N VAL A 299 -7.01 6.95 -8.45
CA VAL A 299 -8.19 6.95 -7.58
C VAL A 299 -9.44 6.77 -8.45
N THR A 300 -9.77 5.52 -8.72
CA THR A 300 -10.88 5.15 -9.62
C THR A 300 -12.24 5.26 -8.95
N ARG A 301 -12.28 5.28 -7.61
CA ARG A 301 -13.53 5.34 -6.83
C ARG A 301 -13.34 6.16 -5.55
N THR A 302 -14.40 6.89 -5.21
CA THR A 302 -14.60 7.50 -3.89
C THR A 302 -15.98 7.07 -3.40
N ILE A 303 -16.04 6.53 -2.20
CA ILE A 303 -17.26 5.99 -1.62
C ILE A 303 -17.59 6.68 -0.29
N ALA A 304 -18.85 6.65 0.10
CA ALA A 304 -19.29 7.04 1.42
C ALA A 304 -18.96 5.93 2.43
N PHE A 305 -18.84 6.29 3.71
CA PHE A 305 -18.50 5.36 4.78
C PHE A 305 -19.46 4.17 4.86
N ASP A 306 -20.76 4.40 4.65
CA ASP A 306 -21.79 3.36 4.70
C ASP A 306 -21.69 2.33 3.57
N GLU A 307 -21.03 2.67 2.47
CA GLU A 307 -20.84 1.77 1.32
C GLU A 307 -19.70 0.79 1.52
N LEU A 308 -18.82 1.04 2.53
CA LEU A 308 -17.60 0.28 2.79
C LEU A 308 -17.78 -1.26 2.78
N PRO A 309 -18.79 -1.87 3.44
CA PRO A 309 -18.92 -3.33 3.48
C PRO A 309 -19.15 -3.96 2.10
N GLY A 310 -19.79 -3.23 1.19
CA GLY A 310 -20.09 -3.68 -0.17
C GLY A 310 -18.87 -3.79 -1.07
N GLU A 311 -17.76 -3.14 -0.71
CA GLU A 311 -16.55 -3.09 -1.53
C GLU A 311 -15.62 -4.29 -1.35
N PHE A 312 -15.54 -4.84 -0.15
CA PHE A 312 -14.57 -5.89 0.19
C PHE A 312 -14.60 -7.13 -0.73
N PRO A 313 -15.76 -7.64 -1.19
CA PRO A 313 -15.79 -8.79 -2.09
C PRO A 313 -15.00 -8.57 -3.39
N ALA A 314 -15.04 -7.36 -3.97
CA ALA A 314 -14.30 -7.06 -5.20
C ALA A 314 -12.78 -7.11 -4.99
N TYR A 315 -12.29 -6.72 -3.81
CA TYR A 315 -10.87 -6.84 -3.44
C TYR A 315 -10.45 -8.31 -3.33
N ILE A 316 -11.24 -9.15 -2.65
CA ILE A 316 -10.96 -10.59 -2.49
C ILE A 316 -10.93 -11.32 -3.83
N GLN A 317 -11.83 -10.93 -4.75
CA GLN A 317 -11.89 -11.51 -6.11
C GLN A 317 -10.81 -10.97 -7.05
N GLY A 318 -10.00 -9.99 -6.60
CA GLY A 318 -8.98 -9.35 -7.44
C GLY A 318 -9.54 -8.49 -8.57
N GLY A 319 -10.80 -8.06 -8.46
CA GLY A 319 -11.50 -7.25 -9.49
C GLY A 319 -11.08 -5.79 -9.53
N VAL A 320 -10.53 -5.27 -8.43
CA VAL A 320 -10.24 -3.83 -8.28
C VAL A 320 -9.07 -3.38 -9.15
N VAL A 321 -9.18 -2.18 -9.73
CA VAL A 321 -8.13 -1.46 -10.45
C VAL A 321 -7.92 -0.13 -9.75
N GLY A 322 -6.65 0.24 -9.51
CA GLY A 322 -6.30 1.49 -8.84
C GLY A 322 -6.65 1.51 -7.36
N ARG A 323 -7.21 2.64 -6.89
CA ARG A 323 -7.48 2.94 -5.49
C ARG A 323 -8.94 3.28 -5.25
N THR A 324 -9.43 2.96 -4.06
CA THR A 324 -10.72 3.41 -3.54
C THR A 324 -10.49 4.24 -2.28
N VAL A 325 -10.95 5.49 -2.28
CA VAL A 325 -10.94 6.38 -1.12
C VAL A 325 -12.29 6.29 -0.42
N VAL A 326 -12.29 6.30 0.90
CA VAL A 326 -13.48 6.26 1.75
C VAL A 326 -13.65 7.61 2.45
N LYS A 327 -14.74 8.31 2.18
CA LYS A 327 -15.10 9.53 2.91
C LYS A 327 -15.76 9.13 4.22
N ILE A 328 -15.09 9.39 5.35
CA ILE A 328 -15.55 9.03 6.71
C ILE A 328 -16.41 10.16 7.29
N GLY A 329 -15.86 11.36 7.39
CA GLY A 329 -16.50 12.53 7.97
C GLY A 329 -16.74 13.66 6.97
N ALA A 330 -17.40 14.74 7.45
CA ALA A 330 -17.63 15.96 6.69
C ALA A 330 -16.43 16.90 6.76
#